data_80ffead2d264d65e270160ba773a1a89
#
_entry.id   80ffead2d264d65e270160ba773a1a89
#
_cell.length_a   1.000
_cell.length_b   1.000
_cell.length_c   1.000
_cell.angle_alpha   90.00
_cell.angle_beta   90.00
_cell.angle_gamma   90.00
#
_symmetry.space_group_name_H-M   'P 1'
#
loop_
_entity.id
_entity.type
_entity.pdbx_description
1 polymer ?
#
loop_
_entity_poly.entity_id
_entity_poly.type
_entity_poly.pdbx_seq_one_letter_code
_entity_poly.pdbx_strand_id
1 'polypeptide(L)'
;MQSKYAIKDLERLSGIKAHTLRAWEQRYSLIEPHRTDTNIRYYVDEHLKRILNIAVLVKSGMKISLVAKMSPEEVRSAVVDSGRYQGNYESQINAFKIAMLDYDEYLFDSVFNKCLLQFGTDETLSNILGVFIGQIGLLWQAGAINVANEHFISNLVKQKLFSIIDQTIIPGDRGKKSFVLYLPADELHELSLLYLYYFLKRSGHRVIYLGQSVPVEYLKEVSDRTEIDQFVSVFTTRPNYEEVDLYFDQIGQTFDKENFKFFIGGLQVREYSSTNTSASVEVLSDLEELKKTLLS
;
A
#
# COMPACT_ATOMS: atom_id res chain seq x y z
N MET A 1 -7.42 24.20 -7.20
CA MET A 1 -6.24 24.80 -6.48
C MET A 1 -5.05 23.90 -6.75
N GLN A 2 -3.94 24.46 -7.16
CA GLN A 2 -2.70 23.69 -7.38
C GLN A 2 -2.11 23.30 -6.02
N SER A 3 -1.70 22.04 -5.85
CA SER A 3 -1.10 21.55 -4.59
C SER A 3 0.20 22.33 -4.30
N LYS A 4 0.41 22.68 -3.03
CA LYS A 4 1.61 23.39 -2.58
C LYS A 4 2.40 22.47 -1.66
N TYR A 5 3.67 22.22 -1.97
CA TYR A 5 4.58 21.36 -1.24
C TYR A 5 5.68 22.18 -0.56
N ALA A 6 6.01 21.84 0.68
CA ALA A 6 7.24 22.29 1.31
C ALA A 6 8.43 21.43 0.83
N ILE A 7 9.65 21.90 1.01
CA ILE A 7 10.84 21.12 0.63
C ILE A 7 10.95 19.77 1.38
N LYS A 8 10.39 19.70 2.59
CA LYS A 8 10.32 18.46 3.37
C LYS A 8 9.38 17.43 2.70
N ASP A 9 8.34 17.89 2.02
CA ASP A 9 7.44 17.00 1.28
C ASP A 9 8.13 16.44 0.05
N LEU A 10 8.92 17.27 -0.67
CA LEU A 10 9.77 16.79 -1.76
C LEU A 10 10.81 15.77 -1.27
N GLU A 11 11.43 15.99 -0.11
CA GLU A 11 12.37 15.03 0.51
C GLU A 11 11.66 13.69 0.79
N ARG A 12 10.49 13.72 1.43
CA ARG A 12 9.72 12.51 1.76
C ARG A 12 9.29 11.73 0.51
N LEU A 13 8.80 12.46 -0.50
CA LEU A 13 8.30 11.88 -1.74
C LEU A 13 9.38 11.30 -2.64
N SER A 14 10.53 11.97 -2.74
CA SER A 14 11.62 11.58 -3.64
C SER A 14 12.72 10.76 -2.96
N GLY A 15 12.78 10.78 -1.62
CA GLY A 15 13.89 10.21 -0.85
C GLY A 15 15.20 11.00 -0.95
N ILE A 16 15.20 12.17 -1.60
CA ILE A 16 16.38 13.03 -1.71
C ILE A 16 16.36 14.07 -0.59
N LYS A 17 17.45 14.17 0.15
CA LYS A 17 17.55 15.08 1.30
C LYS A 17 17.32 16.55 0.91
N ALA A 18 16.60 17.30 1.75
CA ALA A 18 16.24 18.70 1.49
C ALA A 18 17.46 19.59 1.21
N HIS A 19 18.59 19.36 1.87
CA HIS A 19 19.82 20.10 1.61
C HIS A 19 20.40 19.80 0.22
N THR A 20 20.28 18.56 -0.25
CA THR A 20 20.69 18.15 -1.61
C THR A 20 19.79 18.80 -2.66
N LEU A 21 18.47 18.81 -2.44
CA LEU A 21 17.52 19.50 -3.34
C LEU A 21 17.85 21.00 -3.46
N ARG A 22 18.14 21.66 -2.33
CA ARG A 22 18.57 23.07 -2.33
C ARG A 22 19.88 23.30 -3.07
N ALA A 23 20.85 22.39 -2.92
CA ALA A 23 22.10 22.47 -3.66
C ALA A 23 21.88 22.31 -5.17
N TRP A 24 20.97 21.43 -5.58
CA TRP A 24 20.62 21.25 -6.99
C TRP A 24 19.83 22.42 -7.56
N GLU A 25 18.91 23.00 -6.78
CA GLU A 25 18.22 24.26 -7.11
C GLU A 25 19.23 25.37 -7.44
N GLN A 26 20.20 25.60 -6.53
CA GLN A 26 21.21 26.66 -6.69
C GLN A 26 22.22 26.38 -7.80
N ARG A 27 22.67 25.14 -7.97
CA ARG A 27 23.76 24.79 -8.87
C ARG A 27 23.33 24.55 -10.31
N TYR A 28 22.12 24.03 -10.48
CA TYR A 28 21.64 23.51 -11.76
C TYR A 28 20.32 24.13 -12.20
N SER A 29 19.70 24.98 -11.38
CA SER A 29 18.39 25.56 -11.63
C SER A 29 17.35 24.49 -11.98
N LEU A 30 17.45 23.33 -11.31
CA LEU A 30 16.61 22.15 -11.62
C LEU A 30 15.14 22.40 -11.41
N ILE A 31 14.80 23.14 -10.37
CA ILE A 31 13.47 23.64 -10.04
C ILE A 31 13.58 25.05 -9.50
N GLU A 32 12.61 25.89 -9.82
CA GLU A 32 12.52 27.25 -9.30
C GLU A 32 11.34 27.31 -8.33
N PRO A 33 11.59 27.40 -6.99
CA PRO A 33 10.50 27.44 -6.03
C PRO A 33 9.68 28.72 -6.19
N HIS A 34 8.38 28.60 -6.07
CA HIS A 34 7.53 29.75 -5.86
C HIS A 34 7.73 30.31 -4.45
N ARG A 35 7.32 31.55 -4.21
CA ARG A 35 7.37 32.18 -2.91
C ARG A 35 5.98 32.72 -2.54
N THR A 36 5.65 32.60 -1.28
CA THR A 36 4.48 33.26 -0.71
C THR A 36 4.76 34.76 -0.53
N ASP A 37 3.72 35.54 -0.23
CA ASP A 37 3.85 36.97 0.10
C ASP A 37 4.77 37.21 1.32
N THR A 38 4.89 36.21 2.20
CA THR A 38 5.81 36.19 3.35
C THR A 38 7.18 35.60 3.03
N ASN A 39 7.53 35.48 1.72
CA ASN A 39 8.82 34.98 1.22
C ASN A 39 9.16 33.51 1.56
N ILE A 40 8.15 32.69 1.90
CA ILE A 40 8.33 31.24 2.16
C ILE A 40 8.31 30.49 0.83
N ARG A 41 9.31 29.61 0.61
CA ARG A 41 9.38 28.75 -0.58
C ARG A 41 8.29 27.68 -0.55
N TYR A 42 7.64 27.48 -1.70
CA TYR A 42 6.78 26.33 -1.96
C TYR A 42 6.99 25.79 -3.38
N TYR A 43 6.62 24.56 -3.58
CA TYR A 43 6.76 23.82 -4.84
C TYR A 43 5.38 23.36 -5.29
N VAL A 44 5.23 23.04 -6.56
CA VAL A 44 3.97 22.56 -7.16
C VAL A 44 4.16 21.18 -7.78
N ASP A 45 3.08 20.56 -8.25
CA ASP A 45 3.08 19.19 -8.79
C ASP A 45 4.16 18.99 -9.88
N GLU A 46 4.38 19.96 -10.77
CA GLU A 46 5.41 19.87 -11.80
C GLU A 46 6.82 19.76 -11.22
N HIS A 47 7.12 20.51 -10.16
CA HIS A 47 8.40 20.43 -9.47
C HIS A 47 8.59 19.05 -8.83
N LEU A 48 7.53 18.54 -8.19
CA LEU A 48 7.55 17.22 -7.57
C LEU A 48 7.80 16.12 -8.61
N LYS A 49 7.05 16.09 -9.71
CA LYS A 49 7.23 15.11 -10.80
C LYS A 49 8.64 15.15 -11.37
N ARG A 50 9.17 16.35 -11.61
CA ARG A 50 10.54 16.52 -12.08
C ARG A 50 11.56 15.93 -11.12
N ILE A 51 11.41 16.17 -9.81
CA ILE A 51 12.30 15.63 -8.78
C ILE A 51 12.15 14.11 -8.66
N LEU A 52 10.95 13.54 -8.75
CA LEU A 52 10.73 12.09 -8.75
C LEU A 52 11.48 11.40 -9.90
N ASN A 53 11.36 11.94 -11.11
CA ASN A 53 12.08 11.41 -12.27
C ASN A 53 13.60 11.53 -12.15
N ILE A 54 14.09 12.68 -11.66
CA ILE A 54 15.52 12.89 -11.41
C ILE A 54 16.04 11.93 -10.34
N ALA A 55 15.25 11.66 -9.29
CA ALA A 55 15.61 10.72 -8.23
C ALA A 55 15.91 9.33 -8.79
N VAL A 56 15.07 8.83 -9.70
CA VAL A 56 15.28 7.54 -10.38
C VAL A 56 16.62 7.53 -11.11
N LEU A 57 16.88 8.54 -11.94
CA LEU A 57 18.11 8.59 -12.76
C LEU A 57 19.37 8.72 -11.93
N VAL A 58 19.34 9.52 -10.88
CA VAL A 58 20.50 9.69 -9.98
C VAL A 58 20.76 8.42 -9.17
N LYS A 59 19.71 7.75 -8.69
CA LYS A 59 19.83 6.46 -8.00
C LYS A 59 20.30 5.33 -8.92
N SER A 60 19.97 5.40 -10.22
CA SER A 60 20.53 4.48 -11.23
C SER A 60 21.99 4.76 -11.60
N GLY A 61 22.62 5.75 -10.95
CA GLY A 61 24.05 6.09 -11.14
C GLY A 61 24.31 7.24 -12.13
N MET A 62 23.26 7.83 -12.72
CA MET A 62 23.46 8.95 -13.63
C MET A 62 23.89 10.22 -12.86
N LYS A 63 24.91 10.91 -13.35
CA LYS A 63 25.38 12.15 -12.72
C LYS A 63 24.33 13.25 -12.85
N ILE A 64 24.02 13.93 -11.74
CA ILE A 64 23.04 15.02 -11.72
C ILE A 64 23.35 16.12 -12.73
N SER A 65 24.63 16.41 -13.00
CA SER A 65 25.05 17.40 -13.99
C SER A 65 24.68 17.04 -15.43
N LEU A 66 24.45 15.75 -15.73
CA LEU A 66 23.95 15.30 -17.02
C LEU A 66 22.42 15.41 -17.05
N VAL A 67 21.75 14.91 -16.01
CA VAL A 67 20.27 14.96 -15.88
C VAL A 67 19.76 16.40 -15.93
N ALA A 68 20.50 17.34 -15.33
CA ALA A 68 20.14 18.75 -15.32
C ALA A 68 20.12 19.42 -16.70
N LYS A 69 20.79 18.84 -17.68
CA LYS A 69 20.84 19.34 -19.07
C LYS A 69 19.79 18.72 -19.99
N MET A 70 19.10 17.69 -19.50
CA MET A 70 18.08 16.97 -20.25
C MET A 70 16.78 17.75 -20.30
N SER A 71 16.10 17.70 -21.44
CA SER A 71 14.71 18.14 -21.57
C SER A 71 13.77 17.22 -20.74
N PRO A 72 12.56 17.68 -20.41
CA PRO A 72 11.58 16.85 -19.74
C PRO A 72 11.28 15.52 -20.45
N GLU A 73 11.29 15.52 -21.79
CA GLU A 73 11.09 14.34 -22.64
C GLU A 73 12.25 13.38 -22.53
N GLU A 74 13.50 13.86 -22.60
CA GLU A 74 14.71 13.05 -22.45
C GLU A 74 14.78 12.42 -21.05
N VAL A 75 14.42 13.16 -19.99
CA VAL A 75 14.34 12.63 -18.63
C VAL A 75 13.32 11.51 -18.55
N ARG A 76 12.11 11.68 -19.11
CA ARG A 76 11.07 10.63 -19.14
C ARG A 76 11.54 9.37 -19.87
N SER A 77 12.13 9.52 -21.06
CA SER A 77 12.68 8.40 -21.82
C SER A 77 13.76 7.65 -21.05
N ALA A 78 14.70 8.38 -20.46
CA ALA A 78 15.78 7.80 -19.67
C ALA A 78 15.29 7.05 -18.42
N VAL A 79 14.22 7.53 -17.77
CA VAL A 79 13.57 6.83 -16.63
C VAL A 79 12.97 5.49 -17.10
N VAL A 80 12.29 5.46 -18.24
CA VAL A 80 11.74 4.23 -18.82
C VAL A 80 12.86 3.23 -19.12
N ASP A 81 13.97 3.68 -19.66
CA ASP A 81 15.10 2.84 -20.02
C ASP A 81 15.88 2.33 -18.78
N SER A 82 15.99 3.15 -17.73
CA SER A 82 16.69 2.78 -16.48
C SER A 82 16.00 1.65 -15.72
N GLY A 83 14.68 1.52 -15.84
CA GLY A 83 13.89 0.46 -15.20
C GLY A 83 14.18 -0.95 -15.71
N ARG A 84 14.96 -1.09 -16.79
CA ARG A 84 15.30 -2.40 -17.36
C ARG A 84 16.49 -3.11 -16.70
N TYR A 85 17.26 -2.42 -15.85
CA TYR A 85 18.59 -2.90 -15.43
C TYR A 85 18.85 -3.05 -13.93
N GLN A 86 17.92 -2.69 -13.04
CA GLN A 86 18.16 -2.80 -11.60
C GLN A 86 16.99 -3.48 -10.90
N GLY A 87 17.28 -4.45 -10.02
CA GLY A 87 16.31 -5.12 -9.14
C GLY A 87 15.70 -4.21 -8.06
N ASN A 88 15.61 -2.96 -8.34
CA ASN A 88 15.05 -1.88 -7.58
C ASN A 88 13.83 -1.35 -8.36
N TYR A 89 12.63 -1.56 -7.83
CA TYR A 89 11.36 -1.17 -8.46
C TYR A 89 11.03 0.32 -8.36
N GLU A 90 12.00 1.17 -8.05
CA GLU A 90 11.76 2.60 -7.84
C GLU A 90 11.18 3.32 -9.07
N SER A 91 11.60 2.91 -10.28
CA SER A 91 11.05 3.50 -11.51
C SER A 91 9.55 3.20 -11.68
N GLN A 92 9.13 1.99 -11.37
CA GLN A 92 7.74 1.57 -11.41
C GLN A 92 6.92 2.28 -10.32
N ILE A 93 7.44 2.31 -9.09
CA ILE A 93 6.81 3.00 -7.95
C ILE A 93 6.66 4.51 -8.24
N ASN A 94 7.66 5.15 -8.83
CA ASN A 94 7.58 6.56 -9.18
C ASN A 94 6.61 6.82 -10.34
N ALA A 95 6.53 5.91 -11.32
CA ALA A 95 5.53 6.02 -12.38
C ALA A 95 4.10 5.92 -11.82
N PHE A 96 3.85 5.06 -10.84
CA PHE A 96 2.57 5.01 -10.13
C PHE A 96 2.29 6.30 -9.34
N LYS A 97 3.30 6.91 -8.70
CA LYS A 97 3.12 8.22 -8.03
C LYS A 97 2.75 9.32 -9.03
N ILE A 98 3.37 9.33 -10.21
CA ILE A 98 3.05 10.28 -11.26
C ILE A 98 1.61 10.07 -11.75
N ALA A 99 1.23 8.82 -12.02
CA ALA A 99 -0.14 8.48 -12.41
C ALA A 99 -1.17 8.93 -11.37
N MET A 100 -0.88 8.76 -10.08
CA MET A 100 -1.71 9.25 -8.98
C MET A 100 -1.85 10.78 -9.00
N LEU A 101 -0.74 11.51 -9.12
CA LEU A 101 -0.73 12.98 -9.11
C LEU A 101 -1.46 13.59 -10.31
N ASP A 102 -1.41 12.92 -11.46
CA ASP A 102 -2.05 13.35 -12.71
C ASP A 102 -3.46 12.81 -12.90
N TYR A 103 -3.92 11.92 -11.99
CA TYR A 103 -5.18 11.17 -12.19
C TYR A 103 -5.18 10.41 -13.52
N ASP A 104 -4.00 9.89 -13.92
CA ASP A 104 -3.78 9.21 -15.20
C ASP A 104 -3.94 7.69 -15.05
N GLU A 105 -5.17 7.19 -15.25
CA GLU A 105 -5.50 5.77 -15.24
C GLU A 105 -4.76 5.00 -16.34
N TYR A 106 -4.59 5.61 -17.52
CA TYR A 106 -3.90 4.96 -18.64
C TYR A 106 -2.42 4.69 -18.31
N LEU A 107 -1.74 5.67 -17.72
CA LEU A 107 -0.36 5.49 -17.26
C LEU A 107 -0.29 4.40 -16.19
N PHE A 108 -1.20 4.43 -15.20
CA PHE A 108 -1.26 3.39 -14.16
C PHE A 108 -1.40 2.00 -14.77
N ASP A 109 -2.35 1.81 -15.68
CA ASP A 109 -2.61 0.53 -16.34
C ASP A 109 -1.42 0.06 -17.18
N SER A 110 -0.80 0.96 -17.94
CA SER A 110 0.39 0.66 -18.73
C SER A 110 1.55 0.17 -17.85
N VAL A 111 1.81 0.86 -16.73
CA VAL A 111 2.87 0.47 -15.79
C VAL A 111 2.53 -0.86 -15.12
N PHE A 112 1.30 -1.03 -14.64
CA PHE A 112 0.85 -2.24 -13.97
C PHE A 112 0.98 -3.48 -14.86
N ASN A 113 0.48 -3.40 -16.11
CA ASN A 113 0.57 -4.50 -17.05
C ASN A 113 2.02 -4.84 -17.43
N LYS A 114 2.90 -3.83 -17.55
CA LYS A 114 4.34 -4.07 -17.76
C LYS A 114 4.97 -4.78 -16.57
N CYS A 115 4.59 -4.40 -15.32
CA CYS A 115 5.06 -5.08 -14.12
C CYS A 115 4.64 -6.56 -14.12
N LEU A 116 3.37 -6.86 -14.41
CA LEU A 116 2.88 -8.24 -14.50
C LEU A 116 3.64 -9.07 -15.53
N LEU A 117 3.91 -8.51 -16.71
CA LEU A 117 4.64 -9.20 -17.77
C LEU A 117 6.11 -9.41 -17.45
N GLN A 118 6.74 -8.47 -16.77
CA GLN A 118 8.19 -8.48 -16.51
C GLN A 118 8.54 -9.27 -15.24
N PHE A 119 7.74 -9.15 -14.19
CA PHE A 119 8.08 -9.66 -12.85
C PHE A 119 7.11 -10.76 -12.37
N GLY A 120 5.97 -10.91 -13.04
CA GLY A 120 4.90 -11.80 -12.59
C GLY A 120 4.02 -11.16 -11.50
N THR A 121 2.94 -11.86 -11.17
CA THR A 121 1.90 -11.33 -10.28
C THR A 121 2.38 -11.16 -8.86
N ASP A 122 3.03 -12.16 -8.26
CA ASP A 122 3.44 -12.13 -6.86
C ASP A 122 4.41 -11.00 -6.56
N GLU A 123 5.43 -10.87 -7.41
CA GLU A 123 6.45 -9.84 -7.28
C GLU A 123 5.85 -8.45 -7.45
N THR A 124 4.95 -8.30 -8.44
CA THR A 124 4.23 -7.05 -8.67
C THR A 124 3.37 -6.65 -7.48
N LEU A 125 2.64 -7.60 -6.89
CA LEU A 125 1.77 -7.30 -5.75
C LEU A 125 2.58 -7.05 -4.47
N SER A 126 3.58 -7.88 -4.15
CA SER A 126 4.33 -7.79 -2.89
C SER A 126 5.33 -6.64 -2.89
N ASN A 127 6.20 -6.57 -3.91
CA ASN A 127 7.40 -5.72 -3.88
C ASN A 127 7.24 -4.41 -4.66
N ILE A 128 6.22 -4.29 -5.49
CA ILE A 128 5.96 -3.03 -6.23
C ILE A 128 4.72 -2.33 -5.67
N LEU A 129 3.54 -2.96 -5.77
CA LEU A 129 2.30 -2.34 -5.28
C LEU A 129 2.26 -2.22 -3.76
N GLY A 130 2.66 -3.25 -3.01
CA GLY A 130 2.68 -3.21 -1.55
C GLY A 130 3.58 -2.08 -1.03
N VAL A 131 4.78 -1.93 -1.59
CA VAL A 131 5.70 -0.83 -1.26
C VAL A 131 5.12 0.53 -1.66
N PHE A 132 4.52 0.62 -2.86
CA PHE A 132 3.86 1.84 -3.33
C PHE A 132 2.72 2.28 -2.40
N ILE A 133 1.80 1.39 -2.04
CA ILE A 133 0.67 1.69 -1.15
C ILE A 133 1.16 2.08 0.25
N GLY A 134 2.18 1.40 0.78
CA GLY A 134 2.81 1.80 2.05
C GLY A 134 3.34 3.23 2.01
N GLN A 135 3.98 3.64 0.91
CA GLN A 135 4.44 5.01 0.72
C GLN A 135 3.27 6.01 0.60
N ILE A 136 2.19 5.66 -0.09
CA ILE A 136 0.98 6.51 -0.19
C ILE A 136 0.38 6.78 1.18
N GLY A 137 0.28 5.77 2.04
CA GLY A 137 -0.19 5.94 3.43
C GLY A 137 0.66 6.95 4.22
N LEU A 138 1.99 6.87 4.12
CA LEU A 138 2.90 7.84 4.75
C LEU A 138 2.75 9.26 4.19
N LEU A 139 2.54 9.38 2.88
CA LEU A 139 2.36 10.67 2.21
C LEU A 139 1.06 11.35 2.62
N TRP A 140 -0.01 10.57 2.75
CA TRP A 140 -1.30 11.06 3.21
C TRP A 140 -1.22 11.54 4.66
N GLN A 141 -0.65 10.74 5.57
CA GLN A 141 -0.42 11.13 6.97
C GLN A 141 0.42 12.40 7.10
N ALA A 142 1.36 12.62 6.18
CA ALA A 142 2.20 13.81 6.14
C ALA A 142 1.49 15.03 5.50
N GLY A 143 0.27 14.88 4.97
CA GLY A 143 -0.44 15.94 4.23
C GLY A 143 0.20 16.29 2.89
N ALA A 144 1.06 15.41 2.35
CA ALA A 144 1.77 15.63 1.09
C ALA A 144 0.93 15.29 -0.15
N ILE A 145 -0.15 14.56 0.03
CA ILE A 145 -1.17 14.28 -0.98
C ILE A 145 -2.55 14.55 -0.39
N ASN A 146 -3.53 14.84 -1.24
CA ASN A 146 -4.91 15.04 -0.81
C ASN A 146 -5.72 13.73 -0.88
N VAL A 147 -6.91 13.75 -0.28
CA VAL A 147 -7.81 12.59 -0.21
C VAL A 147 -8.23 12.09 -1.61
N ALA A 148 -8.36 12.99 -2.60
CA ALA A 148 -8.74 12.60 -3.95
C ALA A 148 -7.63 11.82 -4.67
N ASN A 149 -6.34 12.18 -4.45
CA ASN A 149 -5.20 11.41 -4.97
C ASN A 149 -5.18 10.00 -4.36
N GLU A 150 -5.35 9.90 -3.03
CA GLU A 150 -5.36 8.63 -2.33
C GLU A 150 -6.52 7.75 -2.81
N HIS A 151 -7.75 8.28 -2.85
CA HIS A 151 -8.92 7.52 -3.30
C HIS A 151 -8.84 7.09 -4.76
N PHE A 152 -8.35 7.96 -5.65
CA PHE A 152 -8.16 7.61 -7.05
C PHE A 152 -7.26 6.38 -7.20
N ILE A 153 -6.08 6.42 -6.57
CA ILE A 153 -5.10 5.34 -6.72
C ILE A 153 -5.53 4.06 -5.99
N SER A 154 -6.11 4.19 -4.79
CA SER A 154 -6.60 3.05 -4.01
C SER A 154 -7.71 2.31 -4.74
N ASN A 155 -8.63 3.02 -5.41
CA ASN A 155 -9.67 2.39 -6.22
C ASN A 155 -9.10 1.67 -7.44
N LEU A 156 -8.09 2.22 -8.12
CA LEU A 156 -7.44 1.52 -9.23
C LEU A 156 -6.73 0.24 -8.76
N VAL A 157 -5.98 0.31 -7.65
CA VAL A 157 -5.32 -0.87 -7.08
C VAL A 157 -6.35 -1.92 -6.65
N LYS A 158 -7.44 -1.51 -6.01
CA LYS A 158 -8.54 -2.38 -5.62
C LYS A 158 -9.15 -3.10 -6.82
N GLN A 159 -9.42 -2.39 -7.91
CA GLN A 159 -9.94 -2.95 -9.16
C GLN A 159 -8.99 -4.02 -9.73
N LYS A 160 -7.66 -3.76 -9.74
CA LYS A 160 -6.67 -4.75 -10.21
C LYS A 160 -6.61 -5.97 -9.32
N LEU A 161 -6.65 -5.80 -7.99
CA LEU A 161 -6.68 -6.92 -7.04
C LEU A 161 -7.91 -7.80 -7.25
N PHE A 162 -9.11 -7.23 -7.36
CA PHE A 162 -10.32 -8.02 -7.65
C PHE A 162 -10.22 -8.77 -8.97
N SER A 163 -9.71 -8.13 -10.03
CA SER A 163 -9.52 -8.79 -11.33
C SER A 163 -8.55 -9.97 -11.25
N ILE A 164 -7.44 -9.82 -10.53
CA ILE A 164 -6.46 -10.90 -10.33
C ILE A 164 -7.06 -12.02 -9.48
N ILE A 165 -7.76 -11.69 -8.42
CA ILE A 165 -8.41 -12.66 -7.52
C ILE A 165 -9.46 -13.46 -8.28
N ASP A 166 -10.26 -12.82 -9.13
CA ASP A 166 -11.29 -13.50 -9.95
C ASP A 166 -10.66 -14.49 -10.91
N GLN A 167 -9.57 -14.11 -11.58
CA GLN A 167 -8.85 -14.96 -12.51
C GLN A 167 -8.01 -16.07 -11.83
N THR A 168 -7.84 -16.02 -10.51
CA THR A 168 -7.04 -17.02 -9.78
C THR A 168 -7.82 -18.33 -9.70
N ILE A 169 -7.30 -19.36 -10.36
CA ILE A 169 -7.86 -20.71 -10.33
C ILE A 169 -7.51 -21.33 -8.97
N ILE A 170 -8.51 -21.87 -8.29
CA ILE A 170 -8.32 -22.62 -7.04
C ILE A 170 -7.89 -24.03 -7.41
N PRO A 171 -6.70 -24.49 -7.00
CA PRO A 171 -6.32 -25.89 -7.16
C PRO A 171 -7.33 -26.77 -6.40
N GLY A 172 -7.85 -27.79 -7.04
CA GLY A 172 -8.84 -28.69 -6.45
C GLY A 172 -8.22 -29.62 -5.40
N ASP A 173 -7.87 -29.10 -4.23
CA ASP A 173 -7.28 -29.87 -3.14
C ASP A 173 -8.26 -29.95 -1.95
N ARG A 174 -8.62 -31.18 -1.58
CA ARG A 174 -9.45 -31.47 -0.40
C ARG A 174 -8.52 -31.61 0.82
N GLY A 175 -8.33 -30.56 1.57
CA GLY A 175 -7.49 -30.61 2.79
C GLY A 175 -6.89 -29.27 3.16
N LYS A 176 -7.23 -28.24 2.41
CA LYS A 176 -6.83 -26.87 2.73
C LYS A 176 -7.78 -26.25 3.76
N LYS A 177 -7.22 -25.33 4.56
CA LYS A 177 -7.97 -24.58 5.57
C LYS A 177 -9.02 -23.67 4.92
N SER A 178 -10.08 -23.35 5.65
CA SER A 178 -11.10 -22.35 5.28
C SER A 178 -10.96 -21.09 6.13
N PHE A 179 -10.90 -19.94 5.48
CA PHE A 179 -10.68 -18.63 6.10
C PHE A 179 -11.89 -17.72 5.88
N VAL A 180 -12.23 -16.94 6.90
CA VAL A 180 -13.12 -15.79 6.76
C VAL A 180 -12.28 -14.52 6.86
N LEU A 181 -12.29 -13.71 5.81
CA LEU A 181 -11.61 -12.42 5.73
C LEU A 181 -12.61 -11.28 5.92
N TYR A 182 -12.39 -10.45 6.91
CA TYR A 182 -13.29 -9.35 7.24
C TYR A 182 -12.52 -8.15 7.80
N LEU A 183 -13.15 -6.98 7.79
CA LEU A 183 -12.70 -5.81 8.53
C LEU A 183 -13.75 -5.44 9.58
N PRO A 184 -13.35 -4.98 10.77
CA PRO A 184 -14.26 -4.57 11.83
C PRO A 184 -15.23 -3.47 11.39
N ALA A 185 -16.24 -3.23 12.19
CA ALA A 185 -17.16 -2.11 11.98
C ALA A 185 -16.36 -0.79 11.79
N ASP A 186 -16.76 0.00 10.80
CA ASP A 186 -16.16 1.28 10.42
C ASP A 186 -14.71 1.22 9.87
N GLU A 187 -14.11 0.04 9.69
CA GLU A 187 -12.85 -0.10 8.97
C GLU A 187 -13.12 -0.27 7.47
N LEU A 188 -12.54 0.65 6.67
CA LEU A 188 -12.76 0.73 5.23
C LEU A 188 -11.49 0.43 4.40
N HIS A 189 -10.32 0.28 5.03
CA HIS A 189 -9.04 0.11 4.36
C HIS A 189 -8.77 -1.35 3.98
N GLU A 190 -9.41 -1.82 2.91
CA GLU A 190 -9.43 -3.24 2.54
C GLU A 190 -8.29 -3.73 1.63
N LEU A 191 -7.38 -2.86 1.17
CA LEU A 191 -6.32 -3.28 0.24
C LEU A 191 -5.42 -4.38 0.81
N SER A 192 -5.06 -4.29 2.09
CA SER A 192 -4.30 -5.33 2.78
C SER A 192 -5.07 -6.64 2.90
N LEU A 193 -6.39 -6.58 3.13
CA LEU A 193 -7.24 -7.75 3.19
C LEU A 193 -7.37 -8.43 1.81
N LEU A 194 -7.52 -7.65 0.73
CA LEU A 194 -7.53 -8.16 -0.64
C LEU A 194 -6.19 -8.79 -1.04
N TYR A 195 -5.08 -8.22 -0.59
CA TYR A 195 -3.76 -8.79 -0.77
C TYR A 195 -3.67 -10.20 -0.14
N LEU A 196 -4.11 -10.36 1.10
CA LEU A 196 -4.18 -11.65 1.77
C LEU A 196 -5.13 -12.62 1.07
N TYR A 197 -6.28 -12.13 0.61
CA TYR A 197 -7.24 -12.95 -0.15
C TYR A 197 -6.59 -13.58 -1.38
N TYR A 198 -5.85 -12.80 -2.16
CA TYR A 198 -5.14 -13.31 -3.33
C TYR A 198 -4.21 -14.47 -2.96
N PHE A 199 -3.35 -14.29 -1.96
CA PHE A 199 -2.37 -15.30 -1.58
C PHE A 199 -2.99 -16.57 -1.01
N LEU A 200 -4.02 -16.45 -0.18
CA LEU A 200 -4.75 -17.59 0.36
C LEU A 200 -5.46 -18.38 -0.76
N LYS A 201 -6.18 -17.68 -1.63
CA LYS A 201 -6.88 -18.30 -2.77
C LYS A 201 -5.89 -19.02 -3.70
N ARG A 202 -4.79 -18.36 -4.05
CA ARG A 202 -3.74 -18.93 -4.89
C ARG A 202 -3.10 -20.18 -4.28
N SER A 203 -2.96 -20.22 -2.96
CA SER A 203 -2.43 -21.37 -2.22
C SER A 203 -3.44 -22.52 -2.08
N GLY A 204 -4.64 -22.36 -2.64
CA GLY A 204 -5.68 -23.40 -2.68
C GLY A 204 -6.59 -23.42 -1.43
N HIS A 205 -6.50 -22.42 -0.57
CA HIS A 205 -7.38 -22.30 0.58
C HIS A 205 -8.78 -21.84 0.17
N ARG A 206 -9.78 -22.30 0.90
CA ARG A 206 -11.14 -21.76 0.79
C ARG A 206 -11.20 -20.41 1.50
N VAL A 207 -11.68 -19.38 0.83
CA VAL A 207 -11.78 -18.04 1.40
C VAL A 207 -13.21 -17.52 1.25
N ILE A 208 -13.79 -17.11 2.38
CA ILE A 208 -15.02 -16.34 2.46
C ILE A 208 -14.63 -14.91 2.70
N TYR A 209 -14.78 -14.06 1.69
CA TYR A 209 -14.43 -12.65 1.77
C TYR A 209 -15.66 -11.82 2.11
N LEU A 210 -15.73 -11.29 3.33
CA LEU A 210 -16.82 -10.43 3.79
C LEU A 210 -16.52 -8.95 3.54
N GLY A 211 -15.23 -8.56 3.48
CA GLY A 211 -14.83 -7.20 3.17
C GLY A 211 -14.98 -6.24 4.34
N GLN A 212 -15.40 -5.02 4.02
CA GLN A 212 -15.41 -3.85 4.90
C GLN A 212 -16.55 -3.86 5.91
N SER A 213 -16.29 -3.28 7.10
CA SER A 213 -17.30 -2.87 8.08
C SER A 213 -18.26 -3.99 8.50
N VAL A 214 -17.72 -5.11 9.00
CA VAL A 214 -18.49 -6.26 9.48
C VAL A 214 -18.45 -6.30 11.01
N PRO A 215 -19.58 -6.08 11.69
CA PRO A 215 -19.69 -6.26 13.15
C PRO A 215 -19.44 -7.71 13.58
N VAL A 216 -18.86 -7.90 14.78
CA VAL A 216 -18.44 -9.22 15.30
C VAL A 216 -19.59 -10.22 15.40
N GLU A 217 -20.78 -9.76 15.77
CA GLU A 217 -21.97 -10.58 15.90
C GLU A 217 -22.37 -11.32 14.60
N TYR A 218 -22.12 -10.70 13.42
CA TYR A 218 -22.41 -11.35 12.14
C TYR A 218 -21.37 -12.40 11.75
N LEU A 219 -20.16 -12.34 12.31
CA LEU A 219 -19.16 -13.40 12.10
C LEU A 219 -19.65 -14.73 12.68
N LYS A 220 -20.38 -14.68 13.80
CA LYS A 220 -20.99 -15.86 14.41
C LYS A 220 -22.00 -16.53 13.49
N GLU A 221 -22.85 -15.75 12.80
CA GLU A 221 -23.79 -16.30 11.82
C GLU A 221 -23.09 -17.02 10.67
N VAL A 222 -21.91 -16.56 10.26
CA VAL A 222 -21.14 -17.23 9.20
C VAL A 222 -20.61 -18.56 9.69
N SER A 223 -20.05 -18.62 10.92
CA SER A 223 -19.53 -19.87 11.49
C SER A 223 -20.63 -20.90 11.76
N ASP A 224 -21.84 -20.46 12.09
CA ASP A 224 -22.99 -21.36 12.30
C ASP A 224 -23.51 -22.00 11.00
N ARG A 225 -23.19 -21.42 9.85
CA ARG A 225 -23.70 -21.86 8.54
C ARG A 225 -22.69 -22.56 7.65
N THR A 226 -21.41 -22.44 7.97
CA THR A 226 -20.34 -23.02 7.13
C THR A 226 -19.13 -23.42 7.95
N GLU A 227 -18.46 -24.48 7.54
CA GLU A 227 -17.22 -24.90 8.17
C GLU A 227 -16.10 -23.86 7.93
N ILE A 228 -15.54 -23.38 9.04
CA ILE A 228 -14.48 -22.36 9.06
C ILE A 228 -13.39 -22.83 10.01
N ASP A 229 -12.14 -22.65 9.62
CA ASP A 229 -11.00 -22.91 10.49
C ASP A 229 -10.51 -21.64 11.20
N GLN A 230 -10.50 -20.53 10.49
CA GLN A 230 -9.82 -19.30 10.96
C GLN A 230 -10.47 -18.03 10.45
N PHE A 231 -10.46 -16.99 11.29
CA PHE A 231 -10.82 -15.62 10.94
C PHE A 231 -9.57 -14.76 10.76
N VAL A 232 -9.57 -13.87 9.78
CA VAL A 232 -8.44 -12.99 9.47
C VAL A 232 -8.92 -11.55 9.32
N SER A 233 -8.23 -10.62 9.98
CA SER A 233 -8.54 -9.20 9.89
C SER A 233 -7.27 -8.33 9.89
N VAL A 234 -7.42 -7.09 9.38
CA VAL A 234 -6.34 -6.10 9.33
C VAL A 234 -6.85 -4.77 9.87
N PHE A 235 -6.33 -4.33 11.01
CA PHE A 235 -6.73 -3.10 11.67
C PHE A 235 -5.83 -1.94 11.20
N THR A 236 -6.31 -1.15 10.28
CA THR A 236 -5.57 0.00 9.74
C THR A 236 -5.89 1.29 10.50
N THR A 237 -7.16 1.61 10.68
CA THR A 237 -7.65 2.78 11.39
C THR A 237 -8.66 2.45 12.49
N ARG A 238 -9.38 1.33 12.33
CA ARG A 238 -10.40 0.85 13.28
C ARG A 238 -10.24 -0.64 13.58
N PRO A 239 -10.53 -1.08 14.81
CA PRO A 239 -10.66 -0.23 16.01
C PRO A 239 -9.37 0.57 16.22
N ASN A 240 -9.45 1.76 16.81
CA ASN A 240 -8.23 2.48 17.18
C ASN A 240 -7.51 1.77 18.34
N TYR A 241 -6.26 2.12 18.61
CA TYR A 241 -5.43 1.43 19.60
C TYR A 241 -6.11 1.29 20.98
N GLU A 242 -6.86 2.30 21.42
CA GLU A 242 -7.55 2.31 22.71
C GLU A 242 -8.80 1.39 22.74
N GLU A 243 -9.35 1.08 21.58
CA GLU A 243 -10.54 0.23 21.40
C GLU A 243 -10.19 -1.25 21.16
N VAL A 244 -8.92 -1.59 20.94
CA VAL A 244 -8.49 -2.95 20.58
C VAL A 244 -8.84 -3.96 21.66
N ASP A 245 -8.59 -3.66 22.94
CA ASP A 245 -8.91 -4.56 24.05
C ASP A 245 -10.41 -4.87 24.11
N LEU A 246 -11.25 -3.81 23.98
CA LEU A 246 -12.71 -3.96 23.96
C LEU A 246 -13.17 -4.84 22.79
N TYR A 247 -12.55 -4.69 21.64
CA TYR A 247 -12.86 -5.50 20.47
C TYR A 247 -12.48 -6.98 20.69
N PHE A 248 -11.36 -7.26 21.32
CA PHE A 248 -10.96 -8.63 21.67
C PHE A 248 -11.88 -9.26 22.71
N ASP A 249 -12.33 -8.48 23.69
CA ASP A 249 -13.35 -8.91 24.65
C ASP A 249 -14.66 -9.26 23.96
N GLN A 250 -15.09 -8.50 22.95
CA GLN A 250 -16.28 -8.83 22.14
C GLN A 250 -16.12 -10.14 21.36
N ILE A 251 -14.93 -10.37 20.76
CA ILE A 251 -14.63 -11.68 20.14
C ILE A 251 -14.75 -12.80 21.17
N GLY A 252 -14.11 -12.63 22.34
CA GLY A 252 -14.14 -13.63 23.41
C GLY A 252 -15.56 -13.97 23.87
N GLN A 253 -16.39 -12.95 24.07
CA GLN A 253 -17.79 -13.13 24.48
C GLN A 253 -18.64 -13.80 23.40
N THR A 254 -18.43 -13.44 22.13
CA THR A 254 -19.20 -13.98 20.99
C THR A 254 -18.85 -15.44 20.69
N PHE A 255 -17.58 -15.83 20.89
CA PHE A 255 -17.03 -17.15 20.55
C PHE A 255 -16.55 -17.96 21.77
N ASP A 256 -17.09 -17.68 22.95
CA ASP A 256 -16.67 -18.25 24.27
C ASP A 256 -16.56 -19.79 24.31
N LYS A 257 -17.31 -20.49 23.50
CA LYS A 257 -17.35 -21.96 23.48
C LYS A 257 -16.72 -22.61 22.26
N GLU A 258 -16.05 -21.84 21.44
CA GLU A 258 -15.59 -22.29 20.12
C GLU A 258 -14.08 -22.17 19.95
N ASN A 259 -13.46 -23.15 19.31
CA ASN A 259 -12.01 -23.19 19.08
C ASN A 259 -11.59 -22.47 17.77
N PHE A 260 -12.20 -21.35 17.44
CA PHE A 260 -11.76 -20.56 16.32
C PHE A 260 -10.50 -19.75 16.64
N LYS A 261 -9.62 -19.61 15.64
CA LYS A 261 -8.48 -18.69 15.72
C LYS A 261 -8.76 -17.44 14.93
N PHE A 262 -8.45 -16.31 15.54
CA PHE A 262 -8.49 -14.98 14.93
C PHE A 262 -7.07 -14.47 14.72
N PHE A 263 -6.64 -14.34 13.47
CA PHE A 263 -5.36 -13.75 13.10
C PHE A 263 -5.57 -12.28 12.76
N ILE A 264 -4.93 -11.41 13.50
CA ILE A 264 -5.13 -9.97 13.40
C ILE A 264 -3.80 -9.27 13.22
N GLY A 265 -3.67 -8.48 12.15
CA GLY A 265 -2.52 -7.64 11.88
C GLY A 265 -2.94 -6.19 11.61
N GLY A 266 -1.97 -5.33 11.30
CA GLY A 266 -2.23 -3.95 10.90
C GLY A 266 -1.64 -2.90 11.83
N LEU A 267 -1.83 -1.63 11.47
CA LEU A 267 -1.17 -0.50 12.16
C LEU A 267 -1.61 -0.34 13.61
N GLN A 268 -2.90 -0.59 13.91
CA GLN A 268 -3.45 -0.39 15.25
C GLN A 268 -3.00 -1.44 16.26
N VAL A 269 -2.49 -2.58 15.79
CA VAL A 269 -2.00 -3.68 16.63
C VAL A 269 -0.51 -3.90 16.53
N ARG A 270 0.22 -3.10 15.77
CA ARG A 270 1.66 -3.27 15.52
C ARG A 270 2.51 -3.29 16.79
N GLU A 271 2.17 -2.46 17.76
CA GLU A 271 2.86 -2.34 19.06
C GLU A 271 2.01 -2.92 20.20
N TYR A 272 0.98 -3.69 19.85
CA TYR A 272 0.08 -4.25 20.83
C TYR A 272 0.79 -5.36 21.62
N SER A 273 0.85 -5.20 22.95
CA SER A 273 1.55 -6.09 23.86
C SER A 273 0.71 -6.47 25.08
N SER A 274 -0.60 -6.68 24.89
CA SER A 274 -1.45 -7.08 26.01
C SER A 274 -1.19 -8.55 26.42
N THR A 275 -1.12 -8.78 27.73
CA THR A 275 -1.10 -10.12 28.32
C THR A 275 -2.50 -10.76 28.41
N ASN A 276 -3.54 -10.05 28.03
CA ASN A 276 -4.95 -10.44 28.15
C ASN A 276 -5.62 -10.84 26.83
N THR A 277 -4.87 -11.15 25.78
CA THR A 277 -5.50 -11.73 24.59
C THR A 277 -6.16 -13.06 24.95
N SER A 278 -7.44 -13.21 24.59
CA SER A 278 -8.09 -14.52 24.69
C SER A 278 -7.24 -15.53 23.90
N ALA A 279 -7.17 -16.78 24.33
CA ALA A 279 -6.39 -17.83 23.67
C ALA A 279 -6.75 -18.05 22.18
N SER A 280 -7.84 -17.42 21.74
CA SER A 280 -8.36 -17.46 20.35
C SER A 280 -7.80 -16.36 19.44
N VAL A 281 -7.18 -15.29 19.97
CA VAL A 281 -6.66 -14.15 19.18
C VAL A 281 -5.15 -14.18 19.10
N GLU A 282 -4.61 -14.21 17.90
CA GLU A 282 -3.18 -14.13 17.61
C GLU A 282 -2.91 -12.82 16.85
N VAL A 283 -2.11 -11.95 17.48
CA VAL A 283 -1.75 -10.64 16.92
C VAL A 283 -0.39 -10.76 16.25
N LEU A 284 -0.28 -10.26 15.01
CA LEU A 284 0.92 -10.30 14.20
C LEU A 284 1.40 -8.88 13.86
N SER A 285 2.70 -8.67 13.95
CA SER A 285 3.30 -7.32 13.93
C SER A 285 3.15 -6.60 12.59
N ASP A 286 3.10 -7.36 11.50
CA ASP A 286 2.98 -6.80 10.16
C ASP A 286 2.27 -7.75 9.18
N LEU A 287 1.97 -7.22 7.98
CA LEU A 287 1.22 -7.94 6.96
C LEU A 287 2.00 -9.13 6.36
N GLU A 288 3.32 -9.06 6.29
CA GLU A 288 4.15 -10.16 5.76
C GLU A 288 4.26 -11.31 6.76
N GLU A 289 4.36 -11.01 8.06
CA GLU A 289 4.29 -12.01 9.12
C GLU A 289 2.92 -12.69 9.11
N LEU A 290 1.83 -11.90 9.01
CA LEU A 290 0.47 -12.42 8.91
C LEU A 290 0.33 -13.35 7.70
N LYS A 291 0.75 -12.91 6.51
CA LYS A 291 0.75 -13.74 5.30
C LYS A 291 1.53 -15.04 5.49
N LYS A 292 2.74 -14.98 6.04
CA LYS A 292 3.59 -16.16 6.27
C LYS A 292 2.94 -17.14 7.21
N THR A 293 2.37 -16.68 8.32
CA THR A 293 1.67 -17.52 9.30
C THR A 293 0.44 -18.20 8.71
N LEU A 294 -0.35 -17.48 7.89
CA LEU A 294 -1.54 -18.04 7.26
C LEU A 294 -1.22 -19.09 6.18
N LEU A 295 -0.07 -18.98 5.53
CA LEU A 295 0.37 -19.89 4.46
C LEU A 295 1.19 -21.11 4.98
N SER A 296 1.57 -21.11 6.26
CA SER A 296 2.24 -22.25 6.92
C SER A 296 1.21 -23.29 7.36
#